data_0265472c625e386ce9ed07edd5a835b2
#
_entry.id   0265472c625e386ce9ed07edd5a835b2
#
_cell.length_a   1.000
_cell.length_b   1.000
_cell.length_c   1.000
_cell.angle_alpha   90.00
_cell.angle_beta   90.00
_cell.angle_gamma   90.00
#
_symmetry.space_group_name_H-M   'P 1'
#
loop_
_entity.id
_entity.type
_entity.pdbx_description
1 polymer ?
#
loop_
_entity_poly.entity_id
_entity_poly.type
_entity_poly.pdbx_seq_one_letter_code
_entity_poly.pdbx_strand_id
1 'polypeptide(L)'
;MTVGIYQEIEHFVPGCEQEERDRAVMLRFLHEHPDALLRENESAHLTASAWVLSPDRTRVVMVWHNLYRSWSWAGGHADGEEDLLAAAMREVTEETGLRRLRPLTDGIFSLECLAVEGHEKRGRYVPSHVHLNVTYLLQSEDAALREKPD
;
A
#
# COMPACT_ATOMS: atom_id res chain seq x y z
N MET A 1 -17.77 0.59 8.24
CA MET A 1 -17.28 -0.19 7.08
C MET A 1 -16.98 0.75 5.93
N THR A 2 -15.84 0.59 5.34
CA THR A 2 -15.37 1.41 4.23
C THR A 2 -15.99 0.93 2.91
N VAL A 3 -17.20 1.40 2.65
CA VAL A 3 -17.98 0.94 1.48
C VAL A 3 -17.22 1.17 0.17
N GLY A 4 -16.55 2.32 0.05
CA GLY A 4 -15.80 2.66 -1.16
C GLY A 4 -14.66 1.69 -1.46
N ILE A 5 -13.83 1.36 -0.48
CA ILE A 5 -12.70 0.43 -0.69
C ILE A 5 -13.18 -1.01 -0.86
N TYR A 6 -14.24 -1.40 -0.17
CA TYR A 6 -14.82 -2.73 -0.37
C TYR A 6 -15.25 -2.90 -1.83
N GLN A 7 -15.98 -1.93 -2.37
CA GLN A 7 -16.43 -1.97 -3.77
C GLN A 7 -15.26 -1.93 -4.75
N GLU A 8 -14.25 -1.12 -4.47
CA GLU A 8 -13.07 -1.03 -5.32
C GLU A 8 -12.34 -2.38 -5.40
N ILE A 9 -12.17 -3.07 -4.28
CA ILE A 9 -11.58 -4.40 -4.24
C ILE A 9 -12.49 -5.44 -4.91
N GLU A 10 -13.80 -5.33 -4.70
CA GLU A 10 -14.77 -6.24 -5.32
C GLU A 10 -14.74 -6.14 -6.84
N HIS A 11 -14.59 -4.94 -7.39
CA HIS A 11 -14.55 -4.71 -8.84
C HIS A 11 -13.17 -4.95 -9.47
N PHE A 12 -12.14 -5.11 -8.65
CA PHE A 12 -10.81 -5.43 -9.17
C PHE A 12 -10.82 -6.78 -9.89
N VAL A 13 -10.23 -6.82 -11.09
CA VAL A 13 -10.16 -8.05 -11.88
C VAL A 13 -8.79 -8.70 -11.64
N PRO A 14 -8.73 -9.84 -10.92
CA PRO A 14 -7.45 -10.50 -10.66
C PRO A 14 -6.76 -10.94 -11.94
N GLY A 15 -5.44 -10.75 -12.00
CA GLY A 15 -4.62 -11.19 -13.12
C GLY A 15 -4.00 -12.57 -12.93
N CYS A 16 -4.13 -13.15 -11.72
CA CYS A 16 -3.55 -14.44 -11.37
C CYS A 16 -4.29 -15.07 -10.20
N GLU A 17 -4.00 -16.33 -9.93
CA GLU A 17 -4.63 -17.08 -8.83
C GLU A 17 -4.33 -16.45 -7.46
N GLN A 18 -3.12 -15.96 -7.23
CA GLN A 18 -2.77 -15.31 -5.97
C GLN A 18 -3.66 -14.10 -5.72
N GLU A 19 -3.84 -13.23 -6.71
CA GLU A 19 -4.71 -12.05 -6.56
C GLU A 19 -6.17 -12.43 -6.34
N GLU A 20 -6.64 -13.47 -7.00
CA GLU A 20 -8.01 -13.97 -6.80
C GLU A 20 -8.23 -14.42 -5.36
N ARG A 21 -7.27 -15.16 -4.80
CA ARG A 21 -7.38 -15.67 -3.42
C ARG A 21 -7.20 -14.56 -2.40
N ASP A 22 -6.24 -13.67 -2.61
CA ASP A 22 -6.01 -12.54 -1.70
C ASP A 22 -7.21 -11.58 -1.69
N ARG A 23 -7.83 -11.35 -2.85
CA ARG A 23 -9.06 -10.55 -2.91
C ARG A 23 -10.16 -11.15 -2.05
N ALA A 24 -10.35 -12.45 -2.12
CA ALA A 24 -11.37 -13.14 -1.31
C ALA A 24 -11.11 -12.97 0.19
N VAL A 25 -9.85 -13.07 0.61
CA VAL A 25 -9.44 -12.85 2.00
C VAL A 25 -9.72 -11.41 2.42
N MET A 26 -9.35 -10.44 1.60
CA MET A 26 -9.56 -9.02 1.88
C MET A 26 -11.03 -8.66 2.04
N LEU A 27 -11.87 -9.13 1.12
CA LEU A 27 -13.30 -8.85 1.16
C LEU A 27 -13.95 -9.42 2.42
N ARG A 28 -13.60 -10.65 2.80
CA ARG A 28 -14.11 -11.27 4.01
C ARG A 28 -13.65 -10.51 5.25
N PHE A 29 -12.36 -10.15 5.31
CA PHE A 29 -11.81 -9.42 6.45
C PHE A 29 -12.47 -8.05 6.61
N LEU A 30 -12.63 -7.31 5.52
CA LEU A 30 -13.32 -6.01 5.53
C LEU A 30 -14.77 -6.13 6.00
N HIS A 31 -15.45 -7.19 5.60
CA HIS A 31 -16.83 -7.43 6.00
C HIS A 31 -16.94 -7.70 7.50
N GLU A 32 -16.00 -8.44 8.07
CA GLU A 32 -16.02 -8.88 9.47
C GLU A 32 -15.39 -7.89 10.44
N HIS A 33 -14.53 -6.97 9.96
CA HIS A 33 -13.74 -6.09 10.82
C HIS A 33 -13.92 -4.62 10.45
N PRO A 34 -14.75 -3.88 11.22
CA PRO A 34 -14.91 -2.43 10.97
C PRO A 34 -13.63 -1.63 11.15
N ASP A 35 -12.65 -2.17 11.89
CA ASP A 35 -11.36 -1.54 12.17
C ASP A 35 -10.25 -1.97 11.19
N ALA A 36 -10.60 -2.55 10.04
CA ALA A 36 -9.63 -3.06 9.07
C ALA A 36 -8.67 -1.98 8.52
N LEU A 37 -9.05 -0.71 8.57
CA LEU A 37 -8.19 0.40 8.15
C LEU A 37 -7.19 0.83 9.23
N LEU A 38 -7.29 0.29 10.43
CA LEU A 38 -6.50 0.74 11.58
C LEU A 38 -5.44 -0.29 11.94
N ARG A 39 -4.22 0.18 12.20
CA ARG A 39 -3.13 -0.71 12.64
C ARG A 39 -3.35 -1.27 14.05
N GLU A 40 -4.31 -0.72 14.80
CA GLU A 40 -4.75 -1.25 16.07
C GLU A 40 -5.40 -2.64 15.94
N ASN A 41 -5.88 -3.00 14.75
CA ASN A 41 -6.18 -4.39 14.45
C ASN A 41 -4.85 -5.11 14.22
N GLU A 42 -4.37 -5.77 15.27
CA GLU A 42 -3.05 -6.39 15.29
C GLU A 42 -2.97 -7.72 14.51
N SER A 43 -4.09 -8.24 14.01
CA SER A 43 -4.11 -9.44 13.18
C SER A 43 -3.85 -9.12 11.71
N ALA A 44 -4.51 -8.09 11.22
CA ALA A 44 -4.34 -7.62 9.83
C ALA A 44 -4.92 -6.22 9.70
N HIS A 45 -4.40 -5.46 8.76
CA HIS A 45 -4.94 -4.14 8.42
C HIS A 45 -4.54 -3.74 7.02
N LEU A 46 -5.29 -2.79 6.46
CA LEU A 46 -5.05 -2.31 5.10
C LEU A 46 -3.83 -1.41 5.04
N THR A 47 -3.07 -1.59 3.97
CA THR A 47 -1.97 -0.72 3.57
C THR A 47 -2.15 -0.31 2.12
N ALA A 48 -1.55 0.81 1.75
CA ALA A 48 -1.62 1.34 0.40
C ALA A 48 -0.21 1.59 -0.11
N SER A 49 0.06 1.12 -1.32
CA SER A 49 1.38 1.22 -1.95
C SER A 49 1.25 1.70 -3.38
N ALA A 50 2.37 2.11 -3.96
CA ALA A 50 2.40 2.52 -5.35
C ALA A 50 3.68 2.11 -6.04
N TRP A 51 3.56 1.61 -7.27
CA TRP A 51 4.63 1.60 -8.23
C TRP A 51 4.60 2.96 -8.92
N VAL A 52 5.73 3.66 -8.92
CA VAL A 52 5.84 5.00 -9.50
C VAL A 52 6.83 4.97 -10.64
N LEU A 53 6.35 5.28 -11.84
CA LEU A 53 7.19 5.36 -13.03
C LEU A 53 7.76 6.76 -13.19
N SER A 54 8.96 6.84 -13.76
CA SER A 54 9.55 8.12 -14.17
C SER A 54 8.73 8.76 -15.30
N PRO A 55 8.91 10.07 -15.58
CA PRO A 55 8.17 10.73 -16.66
C PRO A 55 8.31 10.04 -18.02
N ASP A 56 9.49 9.50 -18.32
CA ASP A 56 9.76 8.77 -19.57
C ASP A 56 9.41 7.28 -19.49
N ARG A 57 8.93 6.80 -18.35
CA ARG A 57 8.55 5.41 -18.08
C ARG A 57 9.65 4.39 -18.27
N THR A 58 10.91 4.82 -18.13
CA THR A 58 12.08 3.91 -18.26
C THR A 58 12.59 3.43 -16.90
N ARG A 59 12.15 4.04 -15.81
CA ARG A 59 12.58 3.71 -14.45
C ARG A 59 11.39 3.67 -13.50
N VAL A 60 11.57 2.91 -12.44
CA VAL A 60 10.60 2.80 -11.34
C VAL A 60 11.25 3.26 -10.05
N VAL A 61 10.47 3.90 -9.18
CA VAL A 61 10.96 4.37 -7.88
C VAL A 61 11.01 3.20 -6.90
N MET A 62 12.15 3.07 -6.22
CA MET A 62 12.33 2.11 -5.13
C MET A 62 12.81 2.86 -3.90
N VAL A 63 12.36 2.42 -2.73
CA VAL A 63 12.79 2.95 -1.43
C VAL A 63 13.49 1.85 -0.63
N TRP A 64 14.50 2.23 0.15
CA TRP A 64 15.18 1.30 1.03
C TRP A 64 14.37 1.14 2.31
N HIS A 65 14.01 -0.10 2.62
CA HIS A 65 13.24 -0.42 3.83
C HIS A 65 14.19 -0.90 4.93
N ASN A 66 14.31 -0.10 6.00
CA ASN A 66 15.29 -0.36 7.06
C ASN A 66 15.01 -1.67 7.82
N LEU A 67 13.75 -1.99 8.08
CA LEU A 67 13.37 -3.20 8.79
C LEU A 67 13.75 -4.47 8.02
N TYR A 68 13.42 -4.51 6.74
CA TYR A 68 13.70 -5.68 5.88
C TYR A 68 15.06 -5.62 5.20
N ARG A 69 15.76 -4.49 5.33
CA ARG A 69 17.07 -4.24 4.71
C ARG A 69 17.07 -4.56 3.22
N SER A 70 16.05 -4.07 2.53
CA SER A 70 15.84 -4.34 1.10
C SER A 70 15.17 -3.17 0.41
N TRP A 71 15.30 -3.14 -0.90
CA TRP A 71 14.58 -2.20 -1.75
C TRP A 71 13.14 -2.67 -1.92
N SER A 72 12.22 -1.72 -1.89
CA SER A 72 10.79 -1.98 -1.98
C SER A 72 10.09 -0.82 -2.70
N TRP A 73 8.86 -1.04 -3.12
CA TRP A 73 8.01 0.05 -3.58
C TRP A 73 7.56 0.92 -2.41
N ALA A 74 7.13 2.15 -2.70
CA ALA A 74 6.69 3.08 -1.67
C ALA A 74 5.29 2.72 -1.17
N GLY A 75 5.04 2.93 0.11
CA GLY A 75 3.73 2.68 0.69
C GLY A 75 3.73 2.73 2.20
N GLY A 76 2.56 2.62 2.79
CA GLY A 76 2.39 2.66 4.23
C GLY A 76 0.98 2.31 4.68
N HIS A 77 0.74 2.51 5.97
CA HIS A 77 -0.54 2.19 6.59
C HIS A 77 -1.64 3.17 6.17
N ALA A 78 -2.86 2.65 6.07
CA ALA A 78 -4.02 3.49 5.80
C ALA A 78 -4.35 4.41 6.98
N ASP A 79 -4.18 3.92 8.21
CA ASP A 79 -4.44 4.66 9.45
C ASP A 79 -5.79 5.38 9.46
N GLY A 80 -6.82 4.70 8.98
CA GLY A 80 -8.17 5.23 8.94
C GLY A 80 -8.55 5.96 7.65
N GLU A 81 -7.60 6.20 6.74
CA GLU A 81 -7.89 6.83 5.46
C GLU A 81 -8.66 5.87 4.55
N GLU A 82 -9.85 6.27 4.16
CA GLU A 82 -10.71 5.45 3.30
C GLU A 82 -10.34 5.54 1.82
N ASP A 83 -9.74 6.64 1.40
CA ASP A 83 -9.23 6.82 0.05
C ASP A 83 -7.80 6.28 0.00
N LEU A 84 -7.66 5.01 -0.39
CA LEU A 84 -6.36 4.36 -0.41
C LEU A 84 -5.44 4.89 -1.52
N LEU A 85 -5.98 5.42 -2.61
CA LEU A 85 -5.17 6.11 -3.61
C LEU A 85 -4.53 7.36 -3.00
N ALA A 86 -5.30 8.16 -2.27
CA ALA A 86 -4.78 9.32 -1.57
C ALA A 86 -3.72 8.93 -0.53
N ALA A 87 -3.96 7.84 0.21
CA ALA A 87 -2.99 7.32 1.17
C ALA A 87 -1.67 6.91 0.48
N ALA A 88 -1.75 6.20 -0.65
CA ALA A 88 -0.57 5.79 -1.40
C ALA A 88 0.20 7.00 -1.93
N MET A 89 -0.49 7.99 -2.49
CA MET A 89 0.15 9.21 -3.00
C MET A 89 0.83 10.00 -1.89
N ARG A 90 0.20 10.11 -0.72
CA ARG A 90 0.80 10.75 0.46
C ARG A 90 2.09 10.04 0.87
N GLU A 91 2.06 8.71 0.95
CA GLU A 91 3.24 7.92 1.33
C GLU A 91 4.38 8.10 0.32
N VAL A 92 4.07 8.10 -0.97
CA VAL A 92 5.08 8.36 -2.01
C VAL A 92 5.73 9.73 -1.80
N THR A 93 4.92 10.77 -1.57
CA THR A 93 5.43 12.12 -1.37
C THR A 93 6.31 12.21 -0.11
N GLU A 94 5.87 11.58 0.99
CA GLU A 94 6.63 11.56 2.23
C GLU A 94 7.97 10.83 2.09
N GLU A 95 7.98 9.71 1.37
CA GLU A 95 9.17 8.87 1.25
C GLU A 95 10.16 9.31 0.16
N THR A 96 9.69 9.99 -0.87
CA THR A 96 10.50 10.29 -2.06
C THR A 96 10.61 11.77 -2.39
N GLY A 97 9.73 12.61 -1.85
CA GLY A 97 9.65 14.02 -2.20
C GLY A 97 8.91 14.32 -3.50
N LEU A 98 8.48 13.30 -4.24
CA LEU A 98 7.71 13.49 -5.47
C LEU A 98 6.31 14.02 -5.14
N ARG A 99 5.87 15.05 -5.85
CA ARG A 99 4.59 15.72 -5.57
C ARG A 99 3.59 15.66 -6.71
N ARG A 100 4.09 15.69 -7.96
CA ARG A 100 3.22 15.68 -9.13
C ARG A 100 3.05 14.26 -9.64
N LEU A 101 2.11 13.56 -9.01
CA LEU A 101 1.81 12.17 -9.28
C LEU A 101 0.45 12.05 -9.96
N ARG A 102 0.34 11.14 -10.92
CA ARG A 102 -0.94 10.82 -11.53
C ARG A 102 -1.12 9.33 -11.70
N PRO A 103 -2.34 8.79 -11.48
CA PRO A 103 -2.62 7.40 -11.75
C PRO A 103 -2.52 7.10 -13.24
N LEU A 104 -1.97 5.92 -13.58
CA LEU A 104 -1.91 5.42 -14.95
C LEU A 104 -3.02 4.43 -15.26
N THR A 105 -3.63 3.86 -14.24
CA THR A 105 -4.73 2.92 -14.37
C THR A 105 -5.95 3.45 -13.63
N ASP A 106 -7.13 3.01 -14.06
CA ASP A 106 -8.37 3.31 -13.36
C ASP A 106 -8.53 2.30 -12.22
N GLY A 107 -8.35 2.79 -10.97
CA GLY A 107 -8.45 1.97 -9.77
C GLY A 107 -7.17 1.20 -9.42
N ILE A 108 -7.36 0.08 -8.74
CA ILE A 108 -6.29 -0.74 -8.18
C ILE A 108 -5.51 -1.44 -9.30
N PHE A 109 -4.18 -1.43 -9.17
CA PHE A 109 -3.28 -2.13 -10.08
C PHE A 109 -3.01 -3.58 -9.65
N SER A 110 -2.78 -3.82 -8.35
CA SER A 110 -2.57 -5.16 -7.82
C SER A 110 -2.98 -5.28 -6.36
N LEU A 111 -3.20 -6.52 -5.90
CA LEU A 111 -3.54 -6.85 -4.52
C LEU A 111 -2.57 -7.89 -3.97
N GLU A 112 -2.12 -7.71 -2.74
CA GLU A 112 -1.24 -8.66 -2.06
C GLU A 112 -1.58 -8.76 -0.57
N CYS A 113 -1.67 -9.99 -0.05
CA CYS A 113 -1.62 -10.24 1.38
C CYS A 113 -0.17 -10.51 1.77
N LEU A 114 0.44 -9.59 2.53
CA LEU A 114 1.87 -9.63 2.85
C LEU A 114 2.07 -9.93 4.33
N ALA A 115 2.80 -11.00 4.62
CA ALA A 115 3.13 -11.36 5.99
C ALA A 115 4.19 -10.41 6.56
N VAL A 116 3.97 -9.95 7.78
CA VAL A 116 4.90 -9.11 8.54
C VAL A 116 5.32 -9.90 9.77
N GLU A 117 6.61 -10.13 9.93
CA GLU A 117 7.13 -10.81 11.10
C GLU A 117 7.05 -9.93 12.34
N GLY A 118 6.87 -10.56 13.52
CA GLY A 118 6.91 -9.87 14.78
C GLY A 118 8.24 -9.15 14.97
N HIS A 119 8.19 -7.92 15.44
CA HIS A 119 9.40 -7.09 15.59
C HIS A 119 9.19 -6.01 16.64
N GLU A 120 10.28 -5.41 17.08
CA GLU A 120 10.23 -4.23 17.94
C GLU A 120 10.23 -2.96 17.11
N LYS A 121 9.37 -2.02 17.51
CA LYS A 121 9.29 -0.70 16.91
C LYS A 121 9.10 0.33 18.03
N ARG A 122 10.02 1.28 18.12
CA ARG A 122 9.97 2.36 19.13
C ARG A 122 9.80 1.82 20.55
N GLY A 123 10.54 0.75 20.88
CA GLY A 123 10.53 0.14 22.21
C GLY A 123 9.31 -0.71 22.52
N ARG A 124 8.45 -0.98 21.55
CA ARG A 124 7.26 -1.84 21.72
C ARG A 124 7.31 -3.02 20.77
N TYR A 125 6.86 -4.17 21.24
CA TYR A 125 6.76 -5.35 20.40
C TYR A 125 5.50 -5.26 19.52
N VAL A 126 5.70 -5.43 18.23
CA VAL A 126 4.61 -5.52 17.24
C VAL A 126 4.45 -6.99 16.88
N PRO A 127 3.26 -7.60 17.11
CA PRO A 127 3.06 -9.00 16.77
C PRO A 127 3.08 -9.23 15.26
N SER A 128 3.40 -10.45 14.85
CA SER A 128 3.29 -10.81 13.43
C SER A 128 1.85 -10.67 12.97
N HIS A 129 1.70 -10.12 11.77
CA HIS A 129 0.39 -9.79 11.23
C HIS A 129 0.42 -9.79 9.69
N VAL A 130 -0.71 -9.50 9.09
CA VAL A 130 -0.83 -9.44 7.64
C VAL A 130 -1.16 -8.01 7.21
N HIS A 131 -0.39 -7.49 6.24
CA HIS A 131 -0.77 -6.30 5.51
C HIS A 131 -1.67 -6.70 4.34
N LEU A 132 -2.91 -6.22 4.36
CA LEU A 132 -3.83 -6.34 3.23
C LEU A 132 -3.51 -5.18 2.31
N ASN A 133 -2.61 -5.40 1.37
CA ASN A 133 -1.99 -4.34 0.60
C ASN A 133 -2.67 -4.13 -0.75
N VAL A 134 -2.97 -2.86 -1.04
CA VAL A 134 -3.54 -2.41 -2.31
C VAL A 134 -2.49 -1.55 -2.99
N THR A 135 -2.13 -1.89 -4.23
CA THR A 135 -1.09 -1.18 -4.99
C THR A 135 -1.71 -0.43 -6.15
N TYR A 136 -1.28 0.82 -6.32
CA TYR A 136 -1.65 1.66 -7.46
C TYR A 136 -0.46 1.86 -8.38
N LEU A 137 -0.72 2.08 -9.66
CA LEU A 137 0.31 2.40 -10.65
C LEU A 137 0.24 3.90 -10.95
N LEU A 138 1.33 4.60 -10.63
CA LEU A 138 1.43 6.05 -10.76
C LEU A 138 2.57 6.42 -11.69
N GLN A 139 2.50 7.63 -12.23
CA GLN A 139 3.62 8.26 -12.93
C GLN A 139 3.93 9.59 -12.27
N SER A 140 5.23 9.85 -12.08
CA SER A 140 5.71 11.15 -11.61
C SER A 140 5.95 12.08 -12.79
N GLU A 141 5.58 13.33 -12.62
CA GLU A 141 6.00 14.41 -13.54
C GLU A 141 7.25 15.13 -13.03
N ASP A 142 7.71 14.79 -11.81
CA ASP A 142 8.92 15.35 -11.21
C ASP A 142 10.17 14.59 -11.67
N ALA A 143 11.23 15.33 -11.94
CA ALA A 143 12.47 14.75 -12.45
C ALA A 143 13.45 14.30 -11.35
N ALA A 144 13.31 14.78 -10.12
CA ALA A 144 14.28 14.54 -9.05
C ALA A 144 13.62 13.94 -7.80
N LEU A 145 14.34 12.99 -7.20
CA LEU A 145 13.98 12.39 -5.92
C LEU A 145 14.65 13.16 -4.77
N ARG A 146 14.04 13.09 -3.61
CA ARG A 146 14.60 13.61 -2.36
C ARG A 146 14.66 12.48 -1.34
N GLU A 147 15.77 12.37 -0.63
CA GLU A 147 15.93 11.38 0.41
C GLU A 147 14.98 11.69 1.58
N LYS A 148 14.40 10.62 2.14
CA LYS A 148 13.60 10.71 3.34
C LYS A 148 14.53 10.93 4.53
N PRO A 149 14.26 11.92 5.39
CA PRO A 149 14.99 12.05 6.64
C PRO A 149 14.70 10.83 7.52
N ASP A 150 15.71 10.34 8.22
CA ASP A 150 15.62 9.20 9.13
C ASP A 150 14.71 9.48 10.34
#